data_0917bf3c5c1b74ddd1ed96abd59aead4
#
_entry.id   0917bf3c5c1b74ddd1ed96abd59aead4
#
_cell.length_a   1.000
_cell.length_b   1.000
_cell.length_c   1.000
_cell.angle_alpha   90.00
_cell.angle_beta   90.00
_cell.angle_gamma   90.00
#
_symmetry.space_group_name_H-M   'P 1'
#
loop_
_entity.id
_entity.type
_entity.pdbx_description
1 polymer ?
#
loop_
_entity_poly.entity_id
_entity_poly.type
_entity_poly.pdbx_seq_one_letter_code
_entity_poly.pdbx_strand_id
1 'polypeptide(L)'
;MAKLKILVIGKRNGILQWYENILDSNDQSADYVISGFALNHNNTLERFLKKIIPNKDVYTAKLLEKKLYSFQPDLILIVDLFYFSPSLIKVLSKYPCKKAHWIGDFFDQRLAKSKEIIDLFCFTDSSFMEDAKKIGITNSLYLPLAYNPNIFFEGNESKAERLLFIGAWSPNRQELIEQIPLPLTIYGKGWDKLKKADSIIHPYNIPLTQVANLYRKHKYILNLINKKNIRQGMNMRCFEAPACGCILVSEYVEDLELVFKIDEEIIYFSNPQELKSKLKETIINARLAKDKVHYHHTYKNRLKTLVELLLDSKISQ
;
A
#
# COMPACT_ATOMS: atom_id res chain seq x y z
N MET A 1 -15.96 20.96 17.83
CA MET A 1 -15.84 19.59 18.40
C MET A 1 -14.36 19.25 18.53
N ALA A 2 -13.97 18.41 19.48
CA ALA A 2 -12.59 17.91 19.56
C ALA A 2 -12.34 16.98 18.37
N LYS A 3 -11.16 17.09 17.73
CA LYS A 3 -10.78 16.21 16.61
C LYS A 3 -10.56 14.78 17.11
N LEU A 4 -11.01 13.79 16.34
CA LEU A 4 -10.71 12.39 16.61
C LEU A 4 -9.20 12.12 16.55
N LYS A 5 -8.71 11.22 17.38
CA LYS A 5 -7.28 10.89 17.48
C LYS A 5 -7.02 9.49 16.93
N ILE A 6 -6.25 9.40 15.87
CA ILE A 6 -5.89 8.13 15.23
C ILE A 6 -4.42 7.83 15.51
N LEU A 7 -4.14 6.70 16.17
CA LEU A 7 -2.77 6.21 16.34
C LEU A 7 -2.47 5.15 15.30
N VAL A 8 -1.52 5.43 14.43
CA VAL A 8 -1.04 4.47 13.42
C VAL A 8 0.15 3.71 14.01
N ILE A 9 0.06 2.37 14.05
CA ILE A 9 1.13 1.47 14.49
C ILE A 9 1.62 0.70 13.27
N GLY A 10 2.89 0.80 12.95
CA GLY A 10 3.46 0.14 11.76
C GLY A 10 4.97 0.08 11.76
N LYS A 11 5.54 -0.39 10.67
CA LYS A 11 6.99 -0.37 10.45
C LYS A 11 7.33 0.70 9.44
N ARG A 12 8.37 1.49 9.74
CA ARG A 12 8.96 2.36 8.74
C ARG A 12 9.64 1.54 7.66
N ASN A 13 9.35 1.86 6.42
CA ASN A 13 9.93 1.19 5.27
C ASN A 13 10.37 2.23 4.23
N GLY A 14 11.67 2.33 4.00
CA GLY A 14 12.24 3.33 3.08
C GLY A 14 11.87 3.15 1.60
N ILE A 15 11.26 2.01 1.23
CA ILE A 15 10.87 1.70 -0.15
C ILE A 15 9.36 1.89 -0.34
N LEU A 16 8.54 1.17 0.43
CA LEU A 16 7.07 1.20 0.27
C LEU A 16 6.45 2.41 0.97
N GLN A 17 7.03 2.86 2.06
CA GLN A 17 6.59 4.04 2.84
C GLN A 17 5.09 4.03 3.20
N TRP A 18 4.47 2.86 3.35
CA TRP A 18 3.04 2.75 3.63
C TRP A 18 2.65 3.44 4.93
N TYR A 19 3.37 3.12 6.01
CA TYR A 19 3.21 3.77 7.31
C TYR A 19 3.43 5.30 7.24
N GLU A 20 4.50 5.73 6.57
CA GLU A 20 4.84 7.14 6.40
C GLU A 20 3.79 7.89 5.57
N ASN A 21 3.31 7.29 4.49
CA ASN A 21 2.29 7.88 3.63
C ASN A 21 0.94 8.05 4.35
N ILE A 22 0.58 7.13 5.25
CA ILE A 22 -0.60 7.31 6.10
C ILE A 22 -0.40 8.50 7.05
N LEU A 23 0.78 8.63 7.67
CA LEU A 23 1.05 9.78 8.54
C LEU A 23 1.06 11.11 7.79
N ASP A 24 1.54 11.12 6.55
CA ASP A 24 1.58 12.32 5.70
C ASP A 24 0.19 12.73 5.19
N SER A 25 -0.80 11.85 5.29
CA SER A 25 -2.20 12.19 4.99
C SER A 25 -2.90 13.03 6.08
N ASN A 26 -2.16 13.42 7.14
CA ASN A 26 -2.65 14.28 8.20
C ASN A 26 -2.94 15.69 7.65
N ASP A 27 -4.21 15.99 7.47
CA ASP A 27 -4.70 17.26 6.94
C ASP A 27 -5.29 18.10 8.07
N GLN A 28 -4.89 19.36 8.20
CA GLN A 28 -5.42 20.28 9.21
C GLN A 28 -6.93 20.51 9.08
N SER A 29 -7.48 20.35 7.87
CA SER A 29 -8.93 20.45 7.61
C SER A 29 -9.70 19.18 7.98
N ALA A 30 -9.03 18.06 8.27
CA ALA A 30 -9.69 16.83 8.67
C ALA A 30 -10.24 16.90 10.09
N ASP A 31 -11.32 16.16 10.35
CA ASP A 31 -11.94 16.02 11.68
C ASP A 31 -11.14 15.11 12.62
N TYR A 32 -9.93 14.73 12.23
CA TYR A 32 -9.04 13.86 12.99
C TYR A 32 -7.59 14.36 12.99
N VAL A 33 -6.84 13.89 14.00
CA VAL A 33 -5.38 14.10 14.13
C VAL A 33 -4.70 12.72 14.13
N ILE A 34 -3.66 12.58 13.33
CA ILE A 34 -2.90 11.34 13.22
C ILE A 34 -1.60 11.45 14.02
N SER A 35 -1.26 10.39 14.75
CA SER A 35 0.05 10.21 15.36
C SER A 35 0.60 8.83 15.05
N GLY A 36 1.91 8.69 14.97
CA GLY A 36 2.55 7.43 14.66
C GLY A 36 3.25 6.77 15.83
N PHE A 37 3.31 5.43 15.80
CA PHE A 37 4.18 4.59 16.63
C PHE A 37 4.90 3.56 15.74
N ALA A 38 6.19 3.79 15.49
CA ALA A 38 6.99 2.88 14.67
C ALA A 38 7.51 1.70 15.49
N LEU A 39 7.23 0.48 15.04
CA LEU A 39 7.71 -0.77 15.68
C LEU A 39 9.20 -1.03 15.43
N ASN A 40 9.73 -0.50 14.32
CA ASN A 40 11.16 -0.50 14.02
C ASN A 40 11.72 0.91 14.20
N HIS A 41 12.71 1.04 15.06
CA HIS A 41 13.32 2.33 15.32
C HIS A 41 14.43 2.64 14.30
N ASN A 42 14.42 3.85 13.76
CA ASN A 42 15.43 4.33 12.81
C ASN A 42 16.56 5.11 13.47
N ASN A 43 16.48 5.38 14.77
CA ASN A 43 17.49 6.12 15.49
C ASN A 43 18.65 5.18 15.88
N THR A 44 19.90 5.62 15.61
CA THR A 44 21.12 4.84 15.90
C THR A 44 21.25 4.52 17.39
N LEU A 45 20.87 5.47 18.26
CA LEU A 45 20.86 5.29 19.71
C LEU A 45 19.86 4.20 20.15
N GLU A 46 18.66 4.21 19.60
CA GLU A 46 17.62 3.19 19.90
C GLU A 46 17.99 1.81 19.36
N ARG A 47 18.66 1.75 18.17
CA ARG A 47 19.24 0.50 17.67
C ARG A 47 20.32 -0.05 18.61
N PHE A 48 21.13 0.82 19.18
CA PHE A 48 22.18 0.44 20.15
C PHE A 48 21.52 -0.03 21.46
N LEU A 49 20.58 0.73 22.01
CA LEU A 49 19.85 0.37 23.22
C LEU A 49 19.12 -0.97 23.07
N LYS A 50 18.49 -1.23 21.91
CA LYS A 50 17.87 -2.53 21.63
C LYS A 50 18.83 -3.72 21.61
N LYS A 51 20.12 -3.52 21.39
CA LYS A 51 21.11 -4.60 21.50
C LYS A 51 21.39 -4.98 22.96
N ILE A 52 21.23 -4.04 23.87
CA ILE A 52 21.54 -4.18 25.31
C ILE A 52 20.30 -4.62 26.10
N ILE A 53 19.10 -4.32 25.62
CA ILE A 53 17.84 -4.65 26.32
C ILE A 53 17.52 -6.14 26.16
N PRO A 54 17.42 -6.91 27.25
CA PRO A 54 17.25 -8.37 27.22
C PRO A 54 15.92 -8.81 26.58
N ASN A 55 14.85 -8.02 26.71
CA ASN A 55 13.53 -8.34 26.17
C ASN A 55 12.95 -7.19 25.35
N LYS A 56 13.27 -7.18 24.05
CA LYS A 56 12.86 -6.11 23.11
C LYS A 56 11.34 -5.96 22.99
N ASP A 57 10.61 -7.08 23.07
CA ASP A 57 9.15 -7.07 22.91
C ASP A 57 8.48 -6.38 24.09
N VAL A 58 8.93 -6.69 25.32
CA VAL A 58 8.44 -6.03 26.53
C VAL A 58 8.76 -4.55 26.54
N TYR A 59 9.96 -4.17 26.10
CA TYR A 59 10.36 -2.78 25.99
C TYR A 59 9.50 -2.01 24.98
N THR A 60 9.29 -2.58 23.79
CA THR A 60 8.44 -1.99 22.75
C THR A 60 6.99 -1.84 23.24
N ALA A 61 6.48 -2.85 23.96
CA ALA A 61 5.14 -2.81 24.56
C ALA A 61 5.00 -1.68 25.63
N LYS A 62 6.00 -1.49 26.49
CA LYS A 62 6.01 -0.37 27.45
C LYS A 62 6.04 1.00 26.77
N LEU A 63 6.79 1.15 25.69
CA LEU A 63 6.81 2.39 24.91
C LEU A 63 5.44 2.66 24.25
N LEU A 64 4.81 1.62 23.69
CA LEU A 64 3.47 1.72 23.15
C LEU A 64 2.45 2.12 24.24
N GLU A 65 2.49 1.47 25.39
CA GLU A 65 1.62 1.79 26.53
C GLU A 65 1.76 3.26 26.92
N LYS A 66 3.00 3.78 27.06
CA LYS A 66 3.24 5.21 27.33
C LYS A 66 2.64 6.09 26.22
N LYS A 67 2.79 5.72 24.97
CA LYS A 67 2.24 6.46 23.82
C LYS A 67 0.70 6.48 23.84
N LEU A 68 0.07 5.36 24.15
CA LEU A 68 -1.39 5.24 24.27
C LEU A 68 -1.94 6.17 25.35
N TYR A 69 -1.36 6.16 26.55
CA TYR A 69 -1.79 7.02 27.65
C TYR A 69 -1.54 8.51 27.38
N SER A 70 -0.45 8.88 26.71
CA SER A 70 -0.16 10.28 26.41
C SER A 70 -0.97 10.84 25.25
N PHE A 71 -1.25 10.04 24.23
CA PHE A 71 -1.98 10.48 23.04
C PHE A 71 -3.50 10.30 23.17
N GLN A 72 -3.95 9.26 23.88
CA GLN A 72 -5.35 8.89 24.07
C GLN A 72 -6.11 8.75 22.73
N PRO A 73 -5.75 7.77 21.88
CA PRO A 73 -6.41 7.58 20.60
C PRO A 73 -7.85 7.09 20.74
N ASP A 74 -8.73 7.54 19.85
CA ASP A 74 -10.08 7.02 19.64
C ASP A 74 -10.06 5.79 18.74
N LEU A 75 -9.09 5.75 17.80
CA LEU A 75 -8.86 4.63 16.88
C LEU A 75 -7.36 4.29 16.82
N ILE A 76 -7.06 3.01 16.90
CA ILE A 76 -5.74 2.46 16.57
C ILE A 76 -5.81 1.79 15.20
N LEU A 77 -4.98 2.24 14.26
CA LEU A 77 -4.78 1.60 12.97
C LEU A 77 -3.43 0.86 12.98
N ILE A 78 -3.46 -0.46 12.89
CA ILE A 78 -2.26 -1.29 12.79
C ILE A 78 -2.04 -1.63 11.31
N VAL A 79 -0.80 -1.42 10.82
CA VAL A 79 -0.47 -1.56 9.41
C VAL A 79 0.60 -2.64 9.23
N ASP A 80 0.31 -3.63 8.40
CA ASP A 80 1.25 -4.64 7.92
C ASP A 80 2.03 -5.38 9.02
N LEU A 81 1.33 -5.80 10.07
CA LEU A 81 1.90 -6.56 11.17
C LEU A 81 1.30 -7.96 11.26
N PHE A 82 2.02 -8.98 10.84
CA PHE A 82 1.55 -10.38 10.82
C PHE A 82 1.72 -11.11 12.15
N TYR A 83 2.54 -10.58 13.04
CA TYR A 83 2.80 -11.19 14.33
C TYR A 83 2.74 -10.17 15.46
N PHE A 84 1.90 -10.46 16.43
CA PHE A 84 1.80 -9.73 17.69
C PHE A 84 2.49 -10.52 18.80
N SER A 85 3.48 -9.92 19.45
CA SER A 85 4.03 -10.52 20.66
C SER A 85 2.99 -10.53 21.79
N PRO A 86 3.05 -11.47 22.73
CA PRO A 86 2.16 -11.51 23.88
C PRO A 86 2.12 -10.19 24.66
N SER A 87 3.24 -9.49 24.74
CA SER A 87 3.35 -8.19 25.40
C SER A 87 2.57 -7.10 24.65
N LEU A 88 2.61 -7.08 23.32
CA LEU A 88 1.81 -6.15 22.51
C LEU A 88 0.32 -6.45 22.61
N ILE A 89 -0.07 -7.72 22.53
CA ILE A 89 -1.46 -8.16 22.72
C ILE A 89 -1.98 -7.66 24.07
N LYS A 90 -1.21 -7.88 25.16
CA LYS A 90 -1.57 -7.48 26.51
C LYS A 90 -1.79 -5.95 26.64
N VAL A 91 -0.97 -5.14 25.97
CA VAL A 91 -1.11 -3.68 26.01
C VAL A 91 -2.34 -3.24 25.19
N LEU A 92 -2.49 -3.78 23.99
CA LEU A 92 -3.60 -3.43 23.10
C LEU A 92 -4.96 -3.88 23.66
N SER A 93 -5.05 -5.05 24.32
CA SER A 93 -6.30 -5.54 24.92
C SER A 93 -6.79 -4.70 26.09
N LYS A 94 -5.87 -4.06 26.83
CA LYS A 94 -6.21 -3.22 27.97
C LYS A 94 -6.69 -1.82 27.56
N TYR A 95 -6.36 -1.36 26.36
CA TYR A 95 -6.69 0.01 25.95
C TYR A 95 -8.08 0.05 25.28
N PRO A 96 -9.06 0.79 25.84
CA PRO A 96 -10.46 0.73 25.45
C PRO A 96 -10.77 1.65 24.26
N CYS A 97 -10.18 1.41 23.09
CA CYS A 97 -10.53 2.12 21.88
C CYS A 97 -10.70 1.13 20.71
N LYS A 98 -11.32 1.56 19.63
CA LYS A 98 -11.48 0.77 18.42
C LYS A 98 -10.13 0.49 17.75
N LYS A 99 -9.99 -0.70 17.18
CA LYS A 99 -8.75 -1.17 16.55
C LYS A 99 -9.03 -1.77 15.18
N ALA A 100 -8.44 -1.16 14.15
CA ALA A 100 -8.41 -1.71 12.81
C ALA A 100 -7.03 -2.29 12.51
N HIS A 101 -6.98 -3.38 11.76
CA HIS A 101 -5.74 -3.96 11.29
C HIS A 101 -5.77 -4.05 9.77
N TRP A 102 -4.94 -3.26 9.08
CA TRP A 102 -4.86 -3.20 7.63
C TRP A 102 -3.64 -3.98 7.13
N ILE A 103 -3.92 -5.07 6.41
CA ILE A 103 -2.97 -6.10 6.02
C ILE A 103 -2.80 -6.07 4.51
N GLY A 104 -1.54 -5.92 4.08
CA GLY A 104 -1.10 -6.04 2.69
C GLY A 104 -0.39 -7.37 2.42
N ASP A 105 0.42 -7.40 1.42
CA ASP A 105 1.36 -8.44 1.02
C ASP A 105 0.78 -9.86 0.96
N PHE A 106 0.68 -10.61 2.04
CA PHE A 106 0.22 -12.00 2.03
C PHE A 106 -0.65 -12.32 3.26
N PHE A 107 -1.46 -13.36 3.14
CA PHE A 107 -2.27 -13.85 4.25
C PHE A 107 -1.43 -14.73 5.19
N ASP A 108 -1.55 -14.51 6.50
CA ASP A 108 -0.84 -15.26 7.52
C ASP A 108 -1.80 -15.76 8.60
N GLN A 109 -1.82 -17.08 8.83
CA GLN A 109 -2.69 -17.70 9.83
C GLN A 109 -2.44 -17.21 11.27
N ARG A 110 -1.26 -16.64 11.55
CA ARG A 110 -0.94 -16.05 12.86
C ARG A 110 -1.81 -14.85 13.22
N LEU A 111 -2.51 -14.26 12.26
CA LEU A 111 -3.52 -13.20 12.48
C LEU A 111 -4.62 -13.67 13.44
N ALA A 112 -4.94 -14.97 13.48
CA ALA A 112 -5.89 -15.55 14.42
C ALA A 112 -5.57 -15.22 15.90
N LYS A 113 -4.30 -15.01 16.25
CA LYS A 113 -3.87 -14.67 17.63
C LYS A 113 -4.32 -13.29 18.09
N SER A 114 -4.69 -12.40 17.17
CA SER A 114 -5.14 -11.05 17.47
C SER A 114 -6.63 -10.84 17.27
N LYS A 115 -7.39 -11.83 16.84
CA LYS A 115 -8.81 -11.70 16.47
C LYS A 115 -9.70 -11.14 17.59
N GLU A 116 -9.39 -11.45 18.85
CA GLU A 116 -10.17 -11.01 20.02
C GLU A 116 -9.89 -9.54 20.40
N ILE A 117 -8.83 -8.93 19.86
CA ILE A 117 -8.44 -7.56 20.20
C ILE A 117 -8.60 -6.58 19.03
N ILE A 118 -8.89 -7.09 17.83
CA ILE A 118 -9.08 -6.29 16.63
C ILE A 118 -10.57 -6.22 16.28
N ASP A 119 -11.12 -5.02 16.21
CA ASP A 119 -12.52 -4.79 15.87
C ASP A 119 -12.80 -4.96 14.37
N LEU A 120 -11.82 -4.66 13.50
CA LEU A 120 -11.97 -4.78 12.05
C LEU A 120 -10.64 -5.15 11.39
N PHE A 121 -10.63 -6.24 10.63
CA PHE A 121 -9.54 -6.60 9.73
C PHE A 121 -9.79 -6.07 8.33
N CYS A 122 -8.81 -5.37 7.75
CA CYS A 122 -8.88 -4.85 6.39
C CYS A 122 -7.82 -5.54 5.54
N PHE A 123 -8.21 -6.06 4.39
CA PHE A 123 -7.30 -6.75 3.48
C PHE A 123 -7.18 -6.00 2.16
N THR A 124 -5.96 -5.92 1.63
CA THR A 124 -5.69 -5.28 0.33
C THR A 124 -5.91 -6.23 -0.86
N ASP A 125 -6.21 -7.50 -0.58
CA ASP A 125 -6.52 -8.56 -1.53
C ASP A 125 -7.86 -9.18 -1.12
N SER A 126 -8.85 -9.16 -2.00
CA SER A 126 -10.21 -9.59 -1.69
C SER A 126 -10.28 -11.09 -1.34
N SER A 127 -9.40 -11.92 -1.91
CA SER A 127 -9.34 -13.36 -1.62
C SER A 127 -8.96 -13.68 -0.17
N PHE A 128 -8.30 -12.77 0.53
CA PHE A 128 -7.89 -12.99 1.91
C PHE A 128 -9.05 -12.99 2.91
N MET A 129 -10.20 -12.41 2.53
CA MET A 129 -11.38 -12.42 3.40
C MET A 129 -11.93 -13.83 3.62
N GLU A 130 -11.85 -14.70 2.61
CA GLU A 130 -12.26 -16.11 2.77
C GLU A 130 -11.28 -16.90 3.65
N ASP A 131 -9.99 -16.67 3.49
CA ASP A 131 -8.99 -17.29 4.35
C ASP A 131 -9.10 -16.79 5.79
N ALA A 132 -9.46 -15.54 6.01
CA ALA A 132 -9.73 -14.96 7.32
C ALA A 132 -10.89 -15.67 8.02
N LYS A 133 -11.99 -15.93 7.31
CA LYS A 133 -13.13 -16.71 7.84
C LYS A 133 -12.72 -18.10 8.30
N LYS A 134 -11.85 -18.81 7.54
CA LYS A 134 -11.37 -20.16 7.89
C LYS A 134 -10.60 -20.21 9.21
N ILE A 135 -9.97 -19.10 9.63
CA ILE A 135 -9.26 -18.99 10.92
C ILE A 135 -10.09 -18.26 12.00
N GLY A 136 -11.38 -18.05 11.75
CA GLY A 136 -12.32 -17.47 12.70
C GLY A 136 -12.28 -15.94 12.80
N ILE A 137 -11.79 -15.24 11.77
CA ILE A 137 -11.89 -13.80 11.63
C ILE A 137 -13.14 -13.52 10.76
N THR A 138 -14.22 -13.09 11.40
CA THR A 138 -15.51 -12.83 10.74
C THR A 138 -15.74 -11.34 10.44
N ASN A 139 -15.10 -10.45 11.18
CA ASN A 139 -15.19 -9.02 10.98
C ASN A 139 -14.05 -8.53 10.07
N SER A 140 -14.26 -8.64 8.77
CA SER A 140 -13.26 -8.28 7.76
C SER A 140 -13.85 -7.49 6.59
N LEU A 141 -13.03 -6.63 6.00
CA LEU A 141 -13.36 -5.75 4.88
C LEU A 141 -12.25 -5.81 3.82
N TYR A 142 -12.64 -5.80 2.55
CA TYR A 142 -11.72 -5.47 1.47
C TYR A 142 -11.43 -3.96 1.49
N LEU A 143 -10.19 -3.59 1.72
CA LEU A 143 -9.72 -2.20 1.72
C LEU A 143 -8.43 -2.13 0.89
N PRO A 144 -8.53 -1.81 -0.41
CA PRO A 144 -7.37 -1.78 -1.28
C PRO A 144 -6.37 -0.71 -0.84
N LEU A 145 -5.11 -0.85 -1.28
CA LEU A 145 -4.08 0.15 -1.08
C LEU A 145 -4.52 1.53 -1.62
N ALA A 146 -3.71 2.53 -1.39
CA ALA A 146 -3.99 3.92 -1.75
C ALA A 146 -2.71 4.61 -2.22
N TYR A 147 -2.82 5.88 -2.61
CA TYR A 147 -1.67 6.70 -2.92
C TYR A 147 -1.63 7.97 -2.06
N ASN A 148 -0.46 8.59 -1.99
CA ASN A 148 -0.23 9.87 -1.33
C ASN A 148 -0.26 11.02 -2.35
N PRO A 149 -1.26 11.91 -2.32
CA PRO A 149 -1.39 13.01 -3.27
C PRO A 149 -0.29 14.10 -3.13
N ASN A 150 0.41 14.14 -1.99
CA ASN A 150 1.54 15.05 -1.81
C ASN A 150 2.78 14.60 -2.59
N ILE A 151 2.84 13.32 -3.00
CA ILE A 151 3.96 12.74 -3.75
C ILE A 151 3.55 12.48 -5.20
N PHE A 152 2.40 11.84 -5.41
CA PHE A 152 1.91 11.45 -6.72
C PHE A 152 0.81 12.39 -7.19
N PHE A 153 1.12 13.19 -8.19
CA PHE A 153 0.21 14.14 -8.83
C PHE A 153 0.62 14.34 -10.29
N GLU A 154 -0.29 14.79 -11.10
CA GLU A 154 -0.02 15.08 -12.51
C GLU A 154 0.86 16.32 -12.64
N GLY A 155 1.89 16.25 -13.49
CA GLY A 155 2.76 17.36 -13.87
C GLY A 155 2.43 17.88 -15.26
N ASN A 156 3.17 18.92 -15.66
CA ASN A 156 3.03 19.55 -16.98
C ASN A 156 4.09 19.06 -17.98
N GLU A 157 4.87 18.03 -17.62
CA GLU A 157 5.94 17.50 -18.44
C GLU A 157 5.37 16.74 -19.66
N SER A 158 6.08 16.81 -20.79
CA SER A 158 5.80 15.94 -21.94
C SER A 158 6.10 14.49 -21.57
N LYS A 159 5.19 13.58 -21.87
CA LYS A 159 5.31 12.16 -21.50
C LYS A 159 5.95 11.35 -22.62
N ALA A 160 7.02 10.62 -22.29
CA ALA A 160 7.61 9.63 -23.17
C ALA A 160 6.63 8.45 -23.38
N GLU A 161 6.54 7.94 -24.59
CA GLU A 161 5.67 6.79 -24.93
C GLU A 161 6.30 5.43 -24.60
N ARG A 162 7.56 5.40 -24.16
CA ARG A 162 8.23 4.17 -23.74
C ARG A 162 7.58 3.64 -22.46
N LEU A 163 7.37 2.33 -22.42
CA LEU A 163 6.79 1.63 -21.28
C LEU A 163 7.78 1.64 -20.10
N LEU A 164 7.35 2.13 -18.94
CA LEU A 164 8.15 2.20 -17.71
C LEU A 164 7.75 1.09 -16.74
N PHE A 165 8.72 0.33 -16.25
CA PHE A 165 8.55 -0.60 -15.14
C PHE A 165 9.47 -0.21 -13.97
N ILE A 166 8.91 -0.13 -12.76
CA ILE A 166 9.67 0.09 -11.52
C ILE A 166 9.36 -1.01 -10.53
N GLY A 167 10.34 -1.84 -10.20
CA GLY A 167 10.18 -2.93 -9.24
C GLY A 167 11.38 -3.84 -9.20
N ALA A 168 11.58 -4.51 -8.06
CA ALA A 168 12.66 -5.48 -7.88
C ALA A 168 12.50 -6.67 -8.84
N TRP A 169 13.62 -7.24 -9.22
CA TRP A 169 13.69 -8.44 -10.02
C TRP A 169 13.02 -9.63 -9.32
N SER A 170 12.38 -10.47 -10.11
CA SER A 170 12.03 -11.83 -9.75
C SER A 170 11.99 -12.70 -11.02
N PRO A 171 12.11 -14.03 -10.91
CA PRO A 171 12.04 -14.92 -12.07
C PRO A 171 10.79 -14.72 -12.91
N ASN A 172 9.62 -14.68 -12.28
CA ASN A 172 8.33 -14.48 -12.96
C ASN A 172 8.26 -13.13 -13.70
N ARG A 173 8.77 -12.06 -13.11
CA ARG A 173 8.78 -10.74 -13.76
C ARG A 173 9.75 -10.69 -14.94
N GLN A 174 10.89 -11.37 -14.83
CA GLN A 174 11.83 -11.46 -15.95
C GLN A 174 11.20 -12.19 -17.11
N GLU A 175 10.59 -13.35 -16.88
CA GLU A 175 9.91 -14.14 -17.90
C GLU A 175 8.84 -13.30 -18.63
N LEU A 176 8.01 -12.55 -17.92
CA LEU A 176 7.01 -11.67 -18.51
C LEU A 176 7.66 -10.52 -19.32
N ILE A 177 8.68 -9.88 -18.77
CA ILE A 177 9.37 -8.76 -19.44
C ILE A 177 10.06 -9.24 -20.73
N GLU A 178 10.66 -10.42 -20.73
CA GLU A 178 11.30 -10.99 -21.95
C GLU A 178 10.30 -11.24 -23.07
N GLN A 179 9.06 -11.61 -22.74
CA GLN A 179 7.98 -11.85 -23.70
C GLN A 179 7.32 -10.57 -24.23
N ILE A 180 7.43 -9.42 -23.55
CA ILE A 180 6.86 -8.16 -24.02
C ILE A 180 7.59 -7.71 -25.31
N PRO A 181 6.89 -7.57 -26.47
CA PRO A 181 7.52 -7.22 -27.75
C PRO A 181 7.77 -5.70 -27.91
N LEU A 182 8.13 -5.02 -26.83
CA LEU A 182 8.33 -3.56 -26.76
C LEU A 182 9.58 -3.24 -25.94
N PRO A 183 10.28 -2.13 -26.27
CA PRO A 183 11.36 -1.64 -25.41
C PRO A 183 10.80 -1.03 -24.12
N LEU A 184 11.52 -1.27 -23.02
CA LEU A 184 11.14 -0.77 -21.69
C LEU A 184 12.22 0.14 -21.09
N THR A 185 11.80 1.00 -20.17
CA THR A 185 12.70 1.58 -19.17
C THR A 185 12.42 0.83 -17.86
N ILE A 186 13.46 0.26 -17.24
CA ILE A 186 13.33 -0.60 -16.05
C ILE A 186 14.17 -0.03 -14.92
N TYR A 187 13.56 0.17 -13.75
CA TYR A 187 14.23 0.51 -12.50
C TYR A 187 13.98 -0.57 -11.44
N GLY A 188 15.02 -0.98 -10.73
CA GLY A 188 14.88 -1.90 -9.60
C GLY A 188 16.10 -2.77 -9.38
N LYS A 189 16.32 -3.18 -8.15
CA LYS A 189 17.43 -4.06 -7.77
C LYS A 189 17.29 -5.44 -8.43
N GLY A 190 18.40 -5.97 -8.92
CA GLY A 190 18.53 -7.35 -9.40
C GLY A 190 18.34 -7.53 -10.91
N TRP A 191 18.18 -6.46 -11.68
CA TRP A 191 18.03 -6.51 -13.15
C TRP A 191 19.36 -6.51 -13.92
N ASP A 192 20.50 -6.65 -13.25
CA ASP A 192 21.84 -6.57 -13.84
C ASP A 192 22.08 -7.55 -14.99
N LYS A 193 21.39 -8.69 -14.98
CA LYS A 193 21.57 -9.77 -15.97
C LYS A 193 20.55 -9.75 -17.11
N LEU A 194 19.53 -8.90 -17.02
CA LEU A 194 18.51 -8.81 -18.06
C LEU A 194 19.12 -8.19 -19.33
N LYS A 195 19.02 -8.92 -20.44
CA LYS A 195 19.37 -8.43 -21.77
C LYS A 195 18.09 -8.34 -22.60
N LYS A 196 17.63 -7.14 -22.85
CA LYS A 196 16.43 -6.90 -23.67
C LYS A 196 16.74 -5.77 -24.66
N ALA A 197 16.58 -6.07 -25.96
CA ALA A 197 16.88 -5.13 -27.03
C ALA A 197 16.17 -3.77 -26.81
N ASP A 198 16.86 -2.69 -27.11
CA ASP A 198 16.38 -1.31 -27.04
C ASP A 198 15.81 -0.88 -25.69
N SER A 199 15.98 -1.68 -24.62
CA SER A 199 15.54 -1.35 -23.28
C SER A 199 16.65 -0.66 -22.48
N ILE A 200 16.24 0.26 -21.58
CA ILE A 200 17.13 0.98 -20.68
C ILE A 200 16.95 0.37 -19.29
N ILE A 201 18.03 -0.15 -18.70
CA ILE A 201 17.99 -0.88 -17.45
C ILE A 201 18.81 -0.16 -16.39
N HIS A 202 18.15 0.17 -15.28
CA HIS A 202 18.72 0.79 -14.09
C HIS A 202 18.59 -0.19 -12.91
N PRO A 203 19.62 -1.04 -12.63
CA PRO A 203 19.52 -2.15 -11.70
C PRO A 203 19.66 -1.72 -10.22
N TYR A 204 19.03 -0.62 -9.82
CA TYR A 204 19.05 -0.07 -8.47
C TYR A 204 17.70 0.49 -8.05
N ASN A 205 17.49 0.52 -6.74
CA ASN A 205 16.29 1.12 -6.17
C ASN A 205 16.39 2.64 -6.21
N ILE A 206 15.25 3.28 -6.39
CA ILE A 206 15.09 4.74 -6.39
C ILE A 206 14.13 5.17 -5.28
N PRO A 207 14.28 6.37 -4.72
CA PRO A 207 13.36 6.89 -3.71
C PRO A 207 11.99 7.20 -4.31
N LEU A 208 10.96 7.20 -3.48
CA LEU A 208 9.56 7.36 -3.89
C LEU A 208 9.31 8.67 -4.65
N THR A 209 9.97 9.75 -4.28
CA THR A 209 9.92 11.03 -5.00
C THR A 209 10.44 10.94 -6.44
N GLN A 210 11.48 10.13 -6.67
CA GLN A 210 11.98 9.87 -8.01
C GLN A 210 11.03 8.95 -8.79
N VAL A 211 10.38 7.98 -8.14
CA VAL A 211 9.31 7.17 -8.75
C VAL A 211 8.21 8.09 -9.29
N ALA A 212 7.70 9.00 -8.47
CA ALA A 212 6.67 9.95 -8.87
C ALA A 212 7.11 10.85 -10.03
N ASN A 213 8.36 11.32 -10.00
CA ASN A 213 8.92 12.13 -11.10
C ASN A 213 9.01 11.33 -12.42
N LEU A 214 9.38 10.05 -12.36
CA LEU A 214 9.40 9.19 -13.55
C LEU A 214 7.98 8.92 -14.07
N TYR A 215 6.99 8.74 -13.18
CA TYR A 215 5.60 8.59 -13.61
C TYR A 215 5.11 9.83 -14.34
N ARG A 216 5.38 11.05 -13.86
CA ARG A 216 5.01 12.28 -14.57
C ARG A 216 5.59 12.37 -15.99
N LYS A 217 6.75 11.76 -16.24
CA LYS A 217 7.47 11.79 -17.51
C LYS A 217 7.18 10.62 -18.45
N HIS A 218 6.32 9.67 -18.06
CA HIS A 218 5.98 8.52 -18.90
C HIS A 218 4.47 8.40 -19.09
N LYS A 219 4.06 8.06 -20.31
CA LYS A 219 2.66 7.85 -20.65
C LYS A 219 2.14 6.52 -20.12
N TYR A 220 2.95 5.45 -20.23
CA TYR A 220 2.58 4.09 -19.91
C TYR A 220 3.39 3.54 -18.75
N ILE A 221 2.72 3.09 -17.70
CA ILE A 221 3.35 2.47 -16.53
C ILE A 221 2.95 1.01 -16.47
N LEU A 222 3.96 0.14 -16.60
CA LEU A 222 3.78 -1.31 -16.53
C LEU A 222 3.67 -1.76 -15.07
N ASN A 223 2.62 -2.51 -14.78
CA ASN A 223 2.43 -3.19 -13.51
C ASN A 223 2.52 -4.70 -13.67
N LEU A 224 3.51 -5.31 -13.03
CA LEU A 224 3.68 -6.75 -12.93
C LEU A 224 3.46 -7.18 -11.49
N ILE A 225 2.61 -8.17 -11.32
CA ILE A 225 2.21 -8.67 -10.00
C ILE A 225 3.35 -9.48 -9.37
N ASN A 226 3.51 -9.35 -8.07
CA ASN A 226 4.36 -10.24 -7.30
C ASN A 226 3.50 -11.39 -6.75
N LYS A 227 3.43 -12.49 -7.47
CA LYS A 227 2.61 -13.67 -7.13
C LYS A 227 2.95 -14.32 -5.78
N LYS A 228 4.07 -13.92 -5.16
CA LYS A 228 4.40 -14.36 -3.79
C LYS A 228 3.56 -13.66 -2.73
N ASN A 229 3.12 -12.43 -3.02
CA ASN A 229 2.45 -11.56 -2.07
C ASN A 229 0.98 -11.34 -2.41
N ILE A 230 0.63 -11.33 -3.69
CA ILE A 230 -0.67 -10.92 -4.22
C ILE A 230 -1.27 -12.10 -4.98
N ARG A 231 -2.54 -12.40 -4.72
CA ARG A 231 -3.33 -13.38 -5.48
C ARG A 231 -4.29 -12.69 -6.45
N GLN A 232 -5.18 -11.85 -5.93
CA GLN A 232 -6.20 -11.12 -6.68
C GLN A 232 -6.07 -9.60 -6.50
N GLY A 233 -5.35 -9.17 -5.45
CA GLY A 233 -5.24 -7.79 -5.03
C GLY A 233 -4.38 -6.91 -5.96
N MET A 234 -4.40 -5.63 -5.66
CA MET A 234 -3.65 -4.59 -6.37
C MET A 234 -2.52 -4.04 -5.50
N ASN A 235 -1.39 -3.73 -6.13
CA ASN A 235 -0.31 -3.00 -5.46
C ASN A 235 -0.51 -1.48 -5.54
N MET A 236 0.32 -0.71 -4.82
CA MET A 236 0.24 0.77 -4.78
C MET A 236 0.33 1.42 -6.16
N ARG A 237 1.11 0.85 -7.08
CA ARG A 237 1.28 1.38 -8.45
C ARG A 237 -0.04 1.54 -9.20
N CYS A 238 -1.03 0.68 -8.92
CA CYS A 238 -2.35 0.78 -9.54
C CYS A 238 -3.06 2.10 -9.21
N PHE A 239 -2.69 2.75 -8.12
CA PHE A 239 -3.24 4.04 -7.70
C PHE A 239 -2.27 5.20 -7.98
N GLU A 240 -0.98 4.98 -7.78
CA GLU A 240 0.07 6.00 -7.94
C GLU A 240 0.26 6.43 -9.40
N ALA A 241 0.23 5.47 -10.34
CA ALA A 241 0.44 5.77 -11.76
C ALA A 241 -0.72 6.58 -12.36
N PRO A 242 -2.00 6.19 -12.20
CA PRO A 242 -3.12 7.03 -12.64
C PRO A 242 -3.14 8.41 -11.98
N ALA A 243 -2.78 8.54 -10.70
CA ALA A 243 -2.69 9.83 -10.00
C ALA A 243 -1.72 10.81 -10.68
N CYS A 244 -0.68 10.30 -11.35
CA CYS A 244 0.25 11.08 -12.17
C CYS A 244 -0.24 11.31 -13.61
N GLY A 245 -1.49 10.95 -13.95
CA GLY A 245 -2.04 11.07 -15.30
C GLY A 245 -1.42 10.09 -16.30
N CYS A 246 -0.97 8.92 -15.82
CA CYS A 246 -0.42 7.85 -16.66
C CYS A 246 -1.49 6.82 -17.01
N ILE A 247 -1.31 6.15 -18.13
CA ILE A 247 -2.06 4.94 -18.47
C ILE A 247 -1.41 3.78 -17.74
N LEU A 248 -2.15 3.16 -16.83
CA LEU A 248 -1.75 1.92 -16.17
C LEU A 248 -1.87 0.77 -17.18
N VAL A 249 -0.80 0.00 -17.34
CA VAL A 249 -0.75 -1.21 -18.15
C VAL A 249 -0.46 -2.38 -17.19
N SER A 250 -1.47 -3.15 -16.82
CA SER A 250 -1.35 -4.13 -15.73
C SER A 250 -1.48 -5.57 -16.20
N GLU A 251 -0.65 -6.46 -15.63
CA GLU A 251 -0.99 -7.88 -15.57
C GLU A 251 -2.36 -8.00 -14.88
N TYR A 252 -3.24 -8.87 -15.42
CA TYR A 252 -4.60 -9.02 -14.90
C TYR A 252 -4.62 -9.63 -13.50
N VAL A 253 -5.42 -9.04 -12.65
CA VAL A 253 -5.91 -9.60 -11.38
C VAL A 253 -7.36 -9.18 -11.18
N GLU A 254 -8.14 -9.99 -10.49
CA GLU A 254 -9.59 -9.83 -10.36
C GLU A 254 -9.99 -8.51 -9.67
N ASP A 255 -9.23 -8.07 -8.67
CA ASP A 255 -9.53 -6.84 -7.93
C ASP A 255 -9.39 -5.56 -8.78
N LEU A 256 -8.77 -5.62 -9.97
CA LEU A 256 -8.75 -4.49 -10.91
C LEU A 256 -10.17 -4.07 -11.31
N GLU A 257 -11.07 -5.02 -11.52
CA GLU A 257 -12.44 -4.77 -11.92
C GLU A 257 -13.30 -4.16 -10.81
N LEU A 258 -12.88 -4.33 -9.55
CA LEU A 258 -13.54 -3.67 -8.41
C LEU A 258 -13.27 -2.16 -8.36
N VAL A 259 -12.22 -1.72 -9.08
CA VAL A 259 -11.77 -0.32 -9.05
C VAL A 259 -11.86 0.34 -10.42
N PHE A 260 -11.46 -0.33 -11.48
CA PHE A 260 -11.32 0.26 -12.80
C PHE A 260 -12.24 -0.39 -13.82
N LYS A 261 -12.67 0.39 -14.80
CA LYS A 261 -13.24 -0.14 -16.04
C LYS A 261 -12.10 -0.54 -16.97
N ILE A 262 -12.01 -1.84 -17.19
CA ILE A 262 -10.97 -2.45 -18.02
C ILE A 262 -11.11 -2.01 -19.46
N ASP A 263 -9.98 -1.69 -20.12
CA ASP A 263 -9.87 -1.21 -21.50
C ASP A 263 -10.60 0.13 -21.81
N GLU A 264 -11.14 0.80 -20.76
CA GLU A 264 -11.61 2.20 -20.82
C GLU A 264 -10.74 3.14 -20.00
N GLU A 265 -10.37 2.74 -18.79
CA GLU A 265 -9.61 3.53 -17.81
C GLU A 265 -8.16 3.07 -17.70
N ILE A 266 -7.93 1.76 -17.85
CA ILE A 266 -6.63 1.10 -17.79
C ILE A 266 -6.51 0.05 -18.88
N ILE A 267 -5.28 -0.32 -19.25
CA ILE A 267 -5.01 -1.48 -20.11
C ILE A 267 -4.64 -2.66 -19.21
N TYR A 268 -5.26 -3.80 -19.43
CA TYR A 268 -4.80 -5.05 -18.84
C TYR A 268 -4.25 -6.00 -19.88
N PHE A 269 -3.47 -6.97 -19.46
CA PHE A 269 -3.03 -8.08 -20.29
C PHE A 269 -2.94 -9.37 -19.48
N SER A 270 -3.29 -10.47 -20.12
CA SER A 270 -3.05 -11.84 -19.62
C SER A 270 -1.87 -12.48 -20.35
N ASN A 271 -1.65 -12.07 -21.60
CA ASN A 271 -0.50 -12.48 -22.41
C ASN A 271 0.37 -11.25 -22.75
N PRO A 272 1.66 -11.21 -22.34
CA PRO A 272 2.55 -10.09 -22.67
C PRO A 272 2.72 -9.81 -24.17
N GLN A 273 2.54 -10.80 -25.03
CA GLN A 273 2.72 -10.66 -26.49
C GLN A 273 1.64 -9.79 -27.14
N GLU A 274 0.45 -9.69 -26.53
CA GLU A 274 -0.64 -8.85 -27.03
C GLU A 274 -0.47 -7.35 -26.73
N LEU A 275 0.49 -6.97 -25.86
CA LEU A 275 0.66 -5.58 -25.46
C LEU A 275 0.90 -4.62 -26.61
N LYS A 276 1.61 -5.05 -27.66
CA LYS A 276 1.92 -4.19 -28.80
C LYS A 276 0.66 -3.79 -29.57
N SER A 277 -0.27 -4.72 -29.78
CA SER A 277 -1.57 -4.45 -30.43
C SER A 277 -2.47 -3.65 -29.49
N LYS A 278 -2.60 -4.09 -28.23
CA LYS A 278 -3.43 -3.39 -27.24
C LYS A 278 -3.06 -1.91 -27.05
N LEU A 279 -1.76 -1.59 -26.99
CA LEU A 279 -1.33 -0.18 -26.87
C LEU A 279 -1.64 0.68 -28.10
N LYS A 280 -1.82 0.05 -29.28
CA LYS A 280 -2.19 0.76 -30.52
C LYS A 280 -3.71 0.90 -30.70
N GLU A 281 -4.45 -0.12 -30.31
CA GLU A 281 -5.87 -0.30 -30.64
C GLU A 281 -6.79 0.22 -29.53
N THR A 282 -6.34 0.17 -28.27
CA THR A 282 -7.16 0.57 -27.11
C THR A 282 -7.07 2.07 -26.87
N ILE A 283 -8.21 2.74 -26.93
CA ILE A 283 -8.33 4.16 -26.60
C ILE A 283 -8.65 4.30 -25.12
N ILE A 284 -7.66 4.72 -24.34
CA ILE A 284 -7.80 4.90 -22.89
C ILE A 284 -8.07 6.34 -22.54
N ASN A 285 -9.08 6.57 -21.70
CA ASN A 285 -9.30 7.85 -21.06
C ASN A 285 -8.58 7.88 -19.70
N ALA A 286 -7.28 8.19 -19.71
CA ALA A 286 -6.46 8.27 -18.51
C ALA A 286 -6.99 9.25 -17.45
N ARG A 287 -7.80 10.25 -17.86
CA ARG A 287 -8.42 11.21 -16.95
C ARG A 287 -9.45 10.53 -16.04
N LEU A 288 -10.23 9.59 -16.55
CA LEU A 288 -11.23 8.87 -15.73
C LEU A 288 -10.54 8.08 -14.61
N ALA A 289 -9.46 7.34 -14.94
CA ALA A 289 -8.68 6.63 -13.93
C ALA A 289 -8.08 7.58 -12.90
N LYS A 290 -7.50 8.71 -13.36
CA LYS A 290 -6.93 9.75 -12.48
C LYS A 290 -7.99 10.33 -11.53
N ASP A 291 -9.13 10.76 -12.06
CA ASP A 291 -10.19 11.36 -11.26
C ASP A 291 -10.73 10.34 -10.23
N LYS A 292 -10.92 9.09 -10.64
CA LYS A 292 -11.35 8.01 -9.76
C LYS A 292 -10.40 7.80 -8.59
N VAL A 293 -9.09 7.66 -8.84
CA VAL A 293 -8.11 7.47 -7.76
C VAL A 293 -8.00 8.71 -6.88
N HIS A 294 -8.12 9.90 -7.45
CA HIS A 294 -8.08 11.16 -6.71
C HIS A 294 -9.24 11.28 -5.73
N TYR A 295 -10.47 10.97 -6.16
CA TYR A 295 -11.64 11.13 -5.31
C TYR A 295 -11.83 9.99 -4.31
N HIS A 296 -11.37 8.77 -4.62
CA HIS A 296 -11.75 7.58 -3.85
C HIS A 296 -10.58 6.77 -3.28
N HIS A 297 -9.33 6.98 -3.74
CA HIS A 297 -8.24 6.07 -3.42
C HIS A 297 -6.99 6.73 -2.84
N THR A 298 -7.17 7.79 -2.04
CA THR A 298 -6.11 8.39 -1.21
C THR A 298 -6.06 7.72 0.17
N TYR A 299 -4.93 7.84 0.88
CA TYR A 299 -4.86 7.40 2.28
C TYR A 299 -5.87 8.13 3.18
N LYS A 300 -6.17 9.40 2.88
CA LYS A 300 -7.23 10.17 3.56
C LYS A 300 -8.61 9.49 3.41
N ASN A 301 -8.95 9.02 2.20
CA ASN A 301 -10.21 8.29 1.98
C ASN A 301 -10.25 6.97 2.78
N ARG A 302 -9.15 6.23 2.87
CA ARG A 302 -9.09 5.00 3.66
C ARG A 302 -9.32 5.26 5.15
N LEU A 303 -8.69 6.31 5.69
CA LEU A 303 -8.90 6.70 7.09
C LEU A 303 -10.34 7.15 7.34
N LYS A 304 -10.92 7.92 6.42
CA LYS A 304 -12.32 8.33 6.50
C LYS A 304 -13.26 7.10 6.57
N THR A 305 -13.08 6.14 5.67
CA THR A 305 -13.85 4.87 5.68
C THR A 305 -13.72 4.14 7.03
N LEU A 306 -12.51 4.05 7.59
CA LEU A 306 -12.31 3.38 8.88
C LEU A 306 -12.97 4.12 10.05
N VAL A 307 -12.93 5.45 10.05
CA VAL A 307 -13.59 6.29 11.05
C VAL A 307 -15.11 6.10 10.98
N GLU A 308 -15.69 6.20 9.80
CA GLU A 308 -17.14 5.99 9.57
C GLU A 308 -17.59 4.61 10.04
N LEU A 309 -16.88 3.55 9.69
CA LEU A 309 -17.26 2.19 10.06
C LEU A 309 -17.11 1.86 11.55
N LEU A 310 -16.14 2.47 12.23
CA LEU A 310 -15.80 2.09 13.60
C LEU A 310 -16.25 3.09 14.66
N LEU A 311 -16.45 4.36 14.30
CA LEU A 311 -16.70 5.44 15.24
C LEU A 311 -18.03 6.18 15.03
N ASP A 312 -18.64 6.15 13.83
CA ASP A 312 -19.86 6.94 13.54
C ASP A 312 -21.08 6.53 14.38
N SER A 313 -21.07 5.35 14.98
CA SER A 313 -22.07 5.01 16.01
C SER A 313 -21.97 5.85 17.28
N LYS A 314 -20.86 6.65 17.47
CA LYS A 314 -20.66 7.57 18.58
C LYS A 314 -20.97 9.04 18.26
N ILE A 315 -21.12 9.39 16.98
CA ILE A 315 -21.40 10.77 16.55
C ILE A 315 -22.93 11.04 16.53
N SER A 316 -23.73 9.97 16.56
CA SER A 316 -25.19 10.03 16.54
C SER A 316 -25.82 9.97 17.94
N GLN A 317 -25.06 10.07 19.00
CA GLN A 317 -25.50 10.25 20.39
C GLN A 317 -24.95 11.58 20.97
#